data_fefe5282270e5e398bab5ede9ffaded3
#
_entry.id   fefe5282270e5e398bab5ede9ffaded3
#
_cell.length_a   1.000
_cell.length_b   1.000
_cell.length_c   1.000
_cell.angle_alpha   90.00
_cell.angle_beta   90.00
_cell.angle_gamma   90.00
#
_symmetry.space_group_name_H-M   'P 1'
#
loop_
_entity.id
_entity.type
_entity.pdbx_description
1 polymer ?
#
loop_
_entity_poly.entity_id
_entity_poly.type
_entity_poly.pdbx_seq_one_letter_code
_entity_poly.pdbx_strand_id
1 'polypeptide(L)'
;KYKVDTLPLWNKQNCMLIGDIMKTRRNVEDLHLPAEDCKYAISLLTYNQLAAEEKSVNDTIISAAMEGLEDFAPAQVIVEQNNYLRRMEAGELEVRYLRNYADLTPETLVADSLLATILEPHRGKVVYADFWGSWCGPCKEQLKHMQAVKDELKGKDVVYLYFANNTPEDVRQVIVKKLGLYGDNIFHYNLPYEQQESIERLLGVTKFPTFMLFDKNGKLVSSDAPFPQHLDALINEINKCLE
;
A
#
# COMPACT_ATOMS: atom_id res chain seq x y z
N LYS A 1 -5.58 -13.19 -34.72
CA LYS A 1 -7.04 -12.89 -34.67
C LYS A 1 -7.56 -13.53 -33.40
N TYR A 2 -7.59 -12.81 -32.30
CA TYR A 2 -8.20 -13.27 -31.06
C TYR A 2 -9.72 -13.21 -31.24
N LYS A 3 -10.42 -14.31 -30.98
CA LYS A 3 -11.89 -14.35 -30.98
C LYS A 3 -12.37 -13.59 -29.73
N VAL A 4 -13.01 -12.46 -29.96
CA VAL A 4 -13.53 -11.53 -28.93
C VAL A 4 -14.75 -12.08 -28.18
N ASP A 5 -15.34 -13.21 -28.64
CA ASP A 5 -16.69 -13.63 -28.26
C ASP A 5 -16.80 -14.56 -27.04
N THR A 6 -15.70 -14.82 -26.30
CA THR A 6 -15.74 -15.80 -25.21
C THR A 6 -15.16 -15.35 -23.87
N LEU A 7 -14.93 -14.04 -23.64
CA LEU A 7 -14.31 -13.56 -22.40
C LEU A 7 -15.28 -12.73 -21.55
N PRO A 8 -15.83 -13.28 -20.44
CA PRO A 8 -16.73 -12.55 -19.53
C PRO A 8 -16.05 -11.45 -18.69
N LEU A 9 -14.75 -11.19 -18.87
CA LEU A 9 -13.94 -10.32 -17.99
C LEU A 9 -13.16 -9.22 -18.71
N TRP A 10 -13.58 -8.82 -19.91
CA TRP A 10 -13.02 -7.62 -20.54
C TRP A 10 -13.64 -6.38 -19.92
N ASN A 11 -13.12 -5.95 -18.79
CA ASN A 11 -13.45 -4.62 -18.30
C ASN A 11 -12.57 -3.57 -19.02
N LYS A 12 -13.02 -2.33 -19.02
CA LYS A 12 -12.33 -1.20 -19.65
C LYS A 12 -10.87 -1.06 -19.19
N GLN A 13 -10.59 -1.39 -17.95
CA GLN A 13 -9.26 -1.29 -17.32
C GLN A 13 -8.28 -2.32 -17.93
N ASN A 14 -8.70 -3.56 -18.14
CA ASN A 14 -7.85 -4.58 -18.78
C ASN A 14 -7.50 -4.22 -20.22
N CYS A 15 -8.46 -3.65 -20.97
CA CYS A 15 -8.20 -3.18 -22.34
C CYS A 15 -7.20 -2.02 -22.37
N MET A 16 -7.29 -1.09 -21.41
CA MET A 16 -6.35 0.02 -21.29
C MET A 16 -4.94 -0.48 -20.95
N LEU A 17 -4.81 -1.37 -20.01
CA LEU A 17 -3.51 -1.92 -19.57
C LEU A 17 -2.80 -2.67 -20.72
N ILE A 18 -3.52 -3.50 -21.48
CA ILE A 18 -2.96 -4.15 -22.68
C ILE A 18 -2.54 -3.10 -23.72
N GLY A 19 -3.36 -2.07 -23.93
CA GLY A 19 -3.04 -0.97 -24.84
C GLY A 19 -1.76 -0.23 -24.45
N ASP A 20 -1.56 0.01 -23.16
CA ASP A 20 -0.36 0.67 -22.63
C ASP A 20 0.89 -0.22 -22.75
N ILE A 21 0.78 -1.52 -22.49
CA ILE A 21 1.85 -2.49 -22.72
C ILE A 21 2.27 -2.50 -24.19
N MET A 22 1.33 -2.59 -25.10
CA MET A 22 1.61 -2.59 -26.56
C MET A 22 2.20 -1.27 -27.07
N LYS A 23 1.78 -0.14 -26.47
CA LYS A 23 2.36 1.17 -26.74
C LYS A 23 3.81 1.26 -26.27
N THR A 24 4.07 0.78 -25.06
CA THR A 24 5.44 0.72 -24.50
C THR A 24 6.36 -0.08 -25.40
N ARG A 25 5.93 -1.25 -25.88
CA ARG A 25 6.71 -2.06 -26.83
C ARG A 25 7.07 -1.28 -28.08
N ARG A 26 6.09 -0.71 -28.76
CA ARG A 26 6.32 0.08 -29.98
C ARG A 26 7.30 1.23 -29.76
N ASN A 27 7.14 1.95 -28.65
CA ASN A 27 8.04 3.06 -28.31
C ASN A 27 9.49 2.60 -28.14
N VAL A 28 9.72 1.42 -27.54
CA VAL A 28 11.07 0.85 -27.36
C VAL A 28 11.63 0.35 -28.69
N GLU A 29 10.83 -0.33 -29.50
CA GLU A 29 11.22 -0.83 -30.82
C GLU A 29 11.60 0.32 -31.77
N ASP A 30 10.91 1.45 -31.70
CA ASP A 30 11.20 2.67 -32.48
C ASP A 30 12.55 3.32 -32.12
N LEU A 31 13.16 2.96 -30.97
CA LEU A 31 14.48 3.43 -30.57
C LEU A 31 15.62 2.74 -31.32
N HIS A 32 15.35 1.68 -32.08
CA HIS A 32 16.33 0.92 -32.86
C HIS A 32 17.55 0.43 -32.04
N LEU A 33 17.31 0.04 -30.80
CA LEU A 33 18.32 -0.53 -29.91
C LEU A 33 18.70 -1.95 -30.36
N PRO A 34 19.87 -2.49 -29.93
CA PRO A 34 20.16 -3.90 -30.04
C PRO A 34 19.03 -4.77 -29.50
N ALA A 35 18.79 -5.93 -30.11
CA ALA A 35 17.63 -6.76 -29.77
C ALA A 35 17.53 -7.15 -28.29
N GLU A 36 18.68 -7.42 -27.63
CA GLU A 36 18.71 -7.74 -26.22
C GLU A 36 18.39 -6.53 -25.33
N ASP A 37 18.88 -5.35 -25.69
CA ASP A 37 18.59 -4.11 -24.99
C ASP A 37 17.12 -3.73 -25.11
N CYS A 38 16.50 -3.95 -26.29
CA CYS A 38 15.06 -3.82 -26.48
C CYS A 38 14.28 -4.74 -25.57
N LYS A 39 14.63 -6.03 -25.52
CA LYS A 39 13.97 -7.00 -24.63
C LYS A 39 14.08 -6.60 -23.16
N TYR A 40 15.26 -6.13 -22.75
CA TYR A 40 15.48 -5.67 -21.38
C TYR A 40 14.63 -4.45 -21.05
N ALA A 41 14.63 -3.44 -21.91
CA ALA A 41 13.82 -2.23 -21.72
C ALA A 41 12.31 -2.54 -21.70
N ILE A 42 11.82 -3.36 -22.61
CA ILE A 42 10.41 -3.81 -22.65
C ILE A 42 10.07 -4.53 -21.35
N SER A 43 10.90 -5.47 -20.90
CA SER A 43 10.68 -6.23 -19.66
C SER A 43 10.59 -5.32 -18.45
N LEU A 44 11.53 -4.38 -18.29
CA LEU A 44 11.58 -3.46 -17.16
C LEU A 44 10.37 -2.53 -17.11
N LEU A 45 10.03 -1.92 -18.25
CA LEU A 45 8.90 -0.99 -18.33
C LEU A 45 7.57 -1.70 -18.12
N THR A 46 7.39 -2.90 -18.71
CA THR A 46 6.20 -3.72 -18.53
C THR A 46 6.06 -4.19 -17.07
N TYR A 47 7.16 -4.63 -16.46
CA TYR A 47 7.17 -4.97 -15.03
C TYR A 47 6.70 -3.78 -14.18
N ASN A 48 7.23 -2.58 -14.42
CA ASN A 48 6.84 -1.39 -13.67
C ASN A 48 5.37 -1.02 -13.87
N GLN A 49 4.83 -1.19 -15.09
CA GLN A 49 3.40 -0.97 -15.35
C GLN A 49 2.53 -1.95 -14.56
N LEU A 50 2.84 -3.24 -14.59
CA LEU A 50 2.09 -4.25 -13.86
C LEU A 50 2.26 -4.13 -12.34
N ALA A 51 3.46 -3.78 -11.88
CA ALA A 51 3.71 -3.57 -10.45
C ALA A 51 2.92 -2.37 -9.88
N ALA A 52 2.60 -1.38 -10.71
CA ALA A 52 1.79 -0.23 -10.30
C ALA A 52 0.31 -0.58 -10.07
N GLU A 53 -0.20 -1.67 -10.64
CA GLU A 53 -1.59 -2.12 -10.45
C GLU A 53 -1.83 -2.67 -9.03
N GLU A 54 -0.78 -3.12 -8.34
CA GLU A 54 -0.82 -3.68 -6.97
C GLU A 54 -1.77 -4.87 -6.80
N LYS A 55 -2.28 -5.41 -7.91
CA LYS A 55 -3.16 -6.58 -8.00
C LYS A 55 -2.64 -7.55 -9.05
N SER A 56 -3.00 -8.82 -8.90
CA SER A 56 -2.74 -9.78 -9.97
C SER A 56 -3.56 -9.45 -11.20
N VAL A 57 -2.98 -9.73 -12.35
CA VAL A 57 -3.68 -9.61 -13.62
C VAL A 57 -3.98 -11.00 -14.21
N ASN A 58 -4.95 -11.05 -15.13
CA ASN A 58 -5.33 -12.30 -15.76
C ASN A 58 -4.27 -12.80 -16.76
N ASP A 59 -4.39 -14.08 -17.16
CA ASP A 59 -3.41 -14.72 -18.04
C ASP A 59 -3.32 -14.06 -19.44
N THR A 60 -4.39 -13.45 -19.91
CA THR A 60 -4.38 -12.72 -21.18
C THR A 60 -3.44 -11.52 -21.12
N ILE A 61 -3.44 -10.78 -20.02
CA ILE A 61 -2.55 -9.63 -19.81
C ILE A 61 -1.10 -10.12 -19.67
N ILE A 62 -0.88 -11.21 -18.91
CA ILE A 62 0.47 -11.80 -18.80
C ILE A 62 0.96 -12.30 -20.15
N SER A 63 0.12 -12.96 -20.93
CA SER A 63 0.50 -13.41 -22.27
C SER A 63 0.88 -12.23 -23.18
N ALA A 64 0.12 -11.14 -23.16
CA ALA A 64 0.46 -9.93 -23.91
C ALA A 64 1.75 -9.26 -23.39
N ALA A 65 1.98 -9.28 -22.08
CA ALA A 65 3.19 -8.77 -21.45
C ALA A 65 4.44 -9.56 -21.86
N MET A 66 4.32 -10.87 -21.97
CA MET A 66 5.41 -11.80 -22.27
C MET A 66 5.63 -12.06 -23.76
N GLU A 67 4.77 -11.56 -24.64
CA GLU A 67 4.89 -11.79 -26.10
C GLU A 67 6.30 -11.46 -26.62
N GLY A 68 7.00 -12.45 -27.21
CA GLY A 68 8.39 -12.31 -27.67
C GLY A 68 9.46 -12.21 -26.58
N LEU A 69 9.08 -12.45 -25.31
CA LEU A 69 9.98 -12.45 -24.15
C LEU A 69 10.00 -13.81 -23.42
N GLU A 70 9.34 -14.82 -23.98
CA GLU A 70 9.11 -16.12 -23.33
C GLU A 70 10.41 -16.79 -22.88
N ASP A 71 11.45 -16.73 -23.72
CA ASP A 71 12.76 -17.31 -23.47
C ASP A 71 13.79 -16.30 -22.89
N PHE A 72 13.33 -15.09 -22.54
CA PHE A 72 14.19 -14.05 -22.00
C PHE A 72 14.15 -14.09 -20.46
N ALA A 73 15.17 -14.68 -19.83
CA ALA A 73 15.21 -14.90 -18.38
C ALA A 73 14.92 -13.63 -17.54
N PRO A 74 15.40 -12.41 -17.87
CA PRO A 74 15.05 -11.22 -17.09
C PRO A 74 13.56 -10.87 -17.12
N ALA A 75 12.79 -11.30 -18.13
CA ALA A 75 11.35 -11.05 -18.20
C ALA A 75 10.52 -11.96 -17.28
N GLN A 76 11.09 -13.06 -16.80
CA GLN A 76 10.39 -14.00 -15.92
C GLN A 76 9.93 -13.35 -14.61
N VAL A 77 10.59 -12.26 -14.19
CA VAL A 77 10.15 -11.46 -13.03
C VAL A 77 8.71 -10.95 -13.16
N ILE A 78 8.20 -10.74 -14.40
CA ILE A 78 6.82 -10.33 -14.66
C ILE A 78 5.85 -11.43 -14.21
N VAL A 79 6.14 -12.67 -14.58
CA VAL A 79 5.32 -13.84 -14.22
C VAL A 79 5.41 -14.13 -12.72
N GLU A 80 6.61 -14.08 -12.18
CA GLU A 80 6.87 -14.31 -10.74
C GLU A 80 6.14 -13.29 -9.87
N GLN A 81 6.19 -12.00 -10.24
CA GLN A 81 5.47 -10.95 -9.53
C GLN A 81 3.96 -11.18 -9.58
N ASN A 82 3.41 -11.53 -10.74
CA ASN A 82 1.98 -11.80 -10.86
C ASN A 82 1.55 -13.02 -10.04
N ASN A 83 2.35 -14.09 -10.04
CA ASN A 83 2.09 -15.27 -9.21
C ASN A 83 2.19 -14.95 -7.72
N TYR A 84 3.14 -14.10 -7.32
CA TYR A 84 3.23 -13.62 -5.95
C TYR A 84 1.96 -12.87 -5.55
N LEU A 85 1.48 -11.93 -6.37
CA LEU A 85 0.25 -11.19 -6.11
C LEU A 85 -0.98 -12.11 -6.03
N ARG A 86 -1.12 -13.10 -6.93
CA ARG A 86 -2.20 -14.11 -6.89
C ARG A 86 -2.21 -14.89 -5.57
N ARG A 87 -1.04 -15.34 -5.12
CA ARG A 87 -0.92 -16.05 -3.83
C ARG A 87 -1.27 -15.16 -2.65
N MET A 88 -0.92 -13.88 -2.72
CA MET A 88 -1.30 -12.88 -1.73
C MET A 88 -2.82 -12.71 -1.67
N GLU A 89 -3.46 -12.55 -2.82
CA GLU A 89 -4.92 -12.38 -2.95
C GLU A 89 -5.67 -13.64 -2.52
N ALA A 90 -5.14 -14.82 -2.82
CA ALA A 90 -5.69 -16.10 -2.38
C ALA A 90 -5.52 -16.38 -0.87
N GLY A 91 -4.78 -15.52 -0.15
CA GLY A 91 -4.51 -15.75 1.27
C GLY A 91 -3.53 -16.90 1.57
N GLU A 92 -2.83 -17.41 0.55
CA GLU A 92 -1.86 -18.49 0.69
C GLU A 92 -0.57 -18.08 1.42
N LEU A 93 -0.30 -16.76 1.45
CA LEU A 93 0.80 -16.21 2.23
C LEU A 93 0.26 -15.82 3.60
N GLU A 94 0.60 -16.58 4.61
CA GLU A 94 0.18 -16.32 6.00
C GLU A 94 0.58 -14.90 6.43
N VAL A 95 -0.43 -14.07 6.70
CA VAL A 95 -0.24 -12.77 7.34
C VAL A 95 -0.80 -12.85 8.74
N ARG A 96 0.06 -13.10 9.70
CA ARG A 96 -0.32 -13.45 11.06
C ARG A 96 -1.05 -12.36 11.84
N TYR A 97 -0.94 -11.10 11.50
CA TYR A 97 -1.39 -10.00 12.38
C TYR A 97 -2.11 -8.86 11.67
N LEU A 98 -2.81 -9.16 10.57
CA LEU A 98 -3.65 -8.15 9.93
C LEU A 98 -4.97 -8.02 10.70
N ARG A 99 -5.19 -6.90 11.36
CA ARG A 99 -6.46 -6.57 12.00
C ARG A 99 -7.17 -5.50 11.17
N ASN A 100 -8.42 -5.75 10.84
CA ASN A 100 -9.29 -4.74 10.25
C ASN A 100 -10.33 -4.33 11.29
N TYR A 101 -10.38 -3.06 11.60
CA TYR A 101 -11.29 -2.49 12.60
C TYR A 101 -12.44 -1.69 11.97
N ALA A 102 -12.67 -1.81 10.66
CA ALA A 102 -13.74 -1.10 9.98
C ALA A 102 -15.12 -1.36 10.63
N ASP A 103 -15.32 -2.57 11.17
CA ASP A 103 -16.60 -2.99 11.76
C ASP A 103 -16.75 -2.61 13.24
N LEU A 104 -15.72 -2.03 13.86
CA LEU A 104 -15.74 -1.69 15.30
C LEU A 104 -16.52 -0.41 15.61
N THR A 105 -16.84 0.36 14.62
CA THR A 105 -17.42 1.69 14.83
C THR A 105 -18.87 1.71 14.38
N PRO A 106 -19.83 1.89 15.32
CA PRO A 106 -21.19 2.16 14.93
C PRO A 106 -21.27 3.40 14.03
N GLU A 107 -22.08 3.35 12.99
CA GLU A 107 -22.30 4.46 12.04
C GLU A 107 -22.72 5.79 12.71
N THR A 108 -23.16 5.72 13.96
CA THR A 108 -23.65 6.85 14.75
C THR A 108 -22.59 7.57 15.58
N LEU A 109 -21.35 7.11 15.61
CA LEU A 109 -20.31 7.75 16.41
C LEU A 109 -19.85 9.07 15.76
N VAL A 110 -19.86 10.14 16.55
CA VAL A 110 -19.23 11.41 16.16
C VAL A 110 -17.69 11.27 16.20
N ALA A 111 -16.98 12.12 15.45
CA ALA A 111 -15.54 12.00 15.25
C ALA A 111 -14.72 11.91 16.55
N ASP A 112 -15.03 12.72 17.56
CA ASP A 112 -14.34 12.70 18.86
C ASP A 112 -14.50 11.34 19.57
N SER A 113 -15.73 10.81 19.60
CA SER A 113 -16.02 9.51 20.22
C SER A 113 -15.39 8.37 19.44
N LEU A 114 -15.38 8.46 18.10
CA LEU A 114 -14.78 7.46 17.23
C LEU A 114 -13.26 7.43 17.43
N LEU A 115 -12.60 8.58 17.42
CA LEU A 115 -11.16 8.68 17.68
C LEU A 115 -10.81 8.18 19.11
N ALA A 116 -11.60 8.55 20.11
CA ALA A 116 -11.41 8.05 21.48
C ALA A 116 -11.57 6.53 21.55
N THR A 117 -12.55 5.95 20.87
CA THR A 117 -12.75 4.49 20.79
C THR A 117 -11.54 3.79 20.14
N ILE A 118 -10.98 4.39 19.09
CA ILE A 118 -9.79 3.86 18.39
C ILE A 118 -8.56 3.91 19.29
N LEU A 119 -8.37 4.99 20.05
CA LEU A 119 -7.18 5.20 20.88
C LEU A 119 -7.25 4.49 22.24
N GLU A 120 -8.45 4.23 22.79
CA GLU A 120 -8.62 3.65 24.12
C GLU A 120 -7.89 2.31 24.34
N PRO A 121 -7.89 1.35 23.40
CA PRO A 121 -7.14 0.09 23.54
C PRO A 121 -5.62 0.27 23.62
N HIS A 122 -5.13 1.46 23.27
CA HIS A 122 -3.70 1.79 23.18
C HIS A 122 -3.21 2.69 24.34
N ARG A 123 -4.04 2.90 25.38
CA ARG A 123 -3.62 3.61 26.58
C ARG A 123 -2.37 3.01 27.18
N GLY A 124 -1.45 3.85 27.64
CA GLY A 124 -0.14 3.45 28.15
C GLY A 124 0.93 3.30 27.05
N LYS A 125 0.56 3.44 25.79
CA LYS A 125 1.49 3.35 24.65
C LYS A 125 1.51 4.64 23.87
N VAL A 126 2.65 4.97 23.27
CA VAL A 126 2.77 6.04 22.27
C VAL A 126 2.20 5.54 20.96
N VAL A 127 1.36 6.35 20.32
CA VAL A 127 0.74 6.01 19.03
C VAL A 127 1.37 6.84 17.93
N TYR A 128 1.92 6.17 16.92
CA TYR A 128 2.33 6.78 15.66
C TYR A 128 1.28 6.45 14.60
N ALA A 129 0.52 7.44 14.19
CA ALA A 129 -0.58 7.31 13.24
C ALA A 129 -0.18 7.81 11.86
N ASP A 130 -0.51 7.03 10.83
CA ASP A 130 -0.27 7.31 9.41
C ASP A 130 -1.60 7.42 8.67
N PHE A 131 -1.86 8.59 8.10
CA PHE A 131 -2.98 8.82 7.18
C PHE A 131 -2.46 8.70 5.76
N TRP A 132 -2.91 7.65 5.07
CA TRP A 132 -2.41 7.27 3.76
C TRP A 132 -3.53 6.81 2.80
N GLY A 133 -3.19 6.56 1.53
CA GLY A 133 -4.10 5.97 0.57
C GLY A 133 -3.35 5.21 -0.53
N SER A 134 -3.99 4.21 -1.13
CA SER A 134 -3.40 3.43 -2.22
C SER A 134 -3.08 4.28 -3.46
N TRP A 135 -3.84 5.33 -3.67
CA TRP A 135 -3.65 6.32 -4.72
C TRP A 135 -2.49 7.29 -4.46
N CYS A 136 -1.96 7.35 -3.23
CA CYS A 136 -0.93 8.27 -2.80
C CYS A 136 0.48 7.68 -3.01
N GLY A 137 1.16 8.06 -4.08
CA GLY A 137 2.53 7.64 -4.37
C GLY A 137 3.52 7.96 -3.25
N PRO A 138 3.60 9.22 -2.77
CA PRO A 138 4.46 9.59 -1.66
C PRO A 138 4.20 8.81 -0.37
N CYS A 139 2.93 8.45 -0.08
CA CYS A 139 2.59 7.62 1.07
C CYS A 139 3.25 6.24 0.98
N LYS A 140 3.10 5.57 -0.18
CA LYS A 140 3.70 4.26 -0.42
C LYS A 140 5.23 4.29 -0.31
N GLU A 141 5.85 5.39 -0.67
CA GLU A 141 7.29 5.58 -0.48
C GLU A 141 7.65 5.62 1.01
N GLN A 142 6.91 6.38 1.82
CA GLN A 142 7.14 6.43 3.26
C GLN A 142 6.93 5.08 3.95
N LEU A 143 5.91 4.33 3.55
CA LEU A 143 5.62 3.01 4.09
C LEU A 143 6.78 2.02 3.95
N LYS A 144 7.64 2.16 2.94
CA LYS A 144 8.84 1.31 2.75
C LYS A 144 9.88 1.50 3.87
N HIS A 145 9.90 2.66 4.52
CA HIS A 145 10.83 2.99 5.61
C HIS A 145 10.33 2.49 6.98
N MET A 146 9.08 2.03 7.08
CA MET A 146 8.49 1.63 8.36
C MET A 146 9.17 0.43 9.01
N GLN A 147 9.82 -0.45 8.23
CA GLN A 147 10.54 -1.58 8.82
C GLN A 147 11.70 -1.10 9.70
N ALA A 148 12.48 -0.11 9.24
CA ALA A 148 13.56 0.46 10.04
C ALA A 148 13.05 1.12 11.33
N VAL A 149 11.92 1.83 11.28
CA VAL A 149 11.27 2.42 12.47
C VAL A 149 10.85 1.33 13.46
N LYS A 150 10.24 0.24 12.98
CA LYS A 150 9.83 -0.88 13.82
C LYS A 150 11.01 -1.60 14.48
N ASP A 151 12.10 -1.77 13.74
CA ASP A 151 13.30 -2.43 14.26
C ASP A 151 13.95 -1.61 15.37
N GLU A 152 14.04 -0.27 15.21
CA GLU A 152 14.63 0.63 16.20
C GLU A 152 13.77 0.76 17.47
N LEU A 153 12.45 0.66 17.33
CA LEU A 153 11.51 0.76 18.46
C LEU A 153 11.06 -0.61 18.99
N LYS A 154 11.74 -1.68 18.58
CA LYS A 154 11.40 -3.04 19.03
C LYS A 154 11.44 -3.17 20.54
N GLY A 155 10.35 -3.68 21.11
CA GLY A 155 10.21 -3.88 22.57
C GLY A 155 9.84 -2.62 23.35
N LYS A 156 9.61 -1.47 22.69
CA LYS A 156 9.10 -0.25 23.31
C LYS A 156 7.56 -0.22 23.24
N ASP A 157 6.96 0.54 24.14
CA ASP A 157 5.50 0.74 24.21
C ASP A 157 5.03 1.71 23.11
N VAL A 158 5.15 1.27 21.85
CA VAL A 158 4.75 2.02 20.66
C VAL A 158 3.77 1.20 19.83
N VAL A 159 2.74 1.86 19.32
CA VAL A 159 1.71 1.30 18.44
C VAL A 159 1.66 2.10 17.16
N TYR A 160 1.47 1.40 16.06
CA TYR A 160 1.34 1.99 14.72
C TYR A 160 -0.10 1.86 14.22
N LEU A 161 -0.76 2.99 13.96
CA LEU A 161 -2.11 3.03 13.42
C LEU A 161 -2.06 3.53 11.98
N TYR A 162 -2.67 2.79 11.06
CA TYR A 162 -2.75 3.13 9.65
C TYR A 162 -4.20 3.41 9.26
N PHE A 163 -4.50 4.66 8.90
CA PHE A 163 -5.81 5.09 8.42
C PHE A 163 -5.79 5.17 6.89
N ALA A 164 -6.51 4.26 6.24
CA ALA A 164 -6.54 4.15 4.79
C ALA A 164 -7.69 5.01 4.21
N ASN A 165 -7.34 6.15 3.61
CA ASN A 165 -8.30 7.02 2.96
C ASN A 165 -8.63 6.51 1.55
N ASN A 166 -9.92 6.42 1.24
CA ASN A 166 -10.45 6.06 -0.08
C ASN A 166 -9.66 4.94 -0.78
N THR A 167 -9.40 3.88 -0.03
CA THR A 167 -8.58 2.75 -0.47
C THR A 167 -9.44 1.49 -0.49
N PRO A 168 -9.64 0.83 -1.65
CA PRO A 168 -10.33 -0.45 -1.71
C PRO A 168 -9.67 -1.49 -0.81
N GLU A 169 -10.47 -2.29 -0.11
CA GLU A 169 -9.98 -3.21 0.90
C GLU A 169 -9.01 -4.26 0.36
N ASP A 170 -9.29 -4.79 -0.82
CA ASP A 170 -8.42 -5.74 -1.52
C ASP A 170 -7.06 -5.13 -1.88
N VAL A 171 -7.04 -3.87 -2.34
CA VAL A 171 -5.80 -3.12 -2.64
C VAL A 171 -5.02 -2.84 -1.36
N ARG A 172 -5.72 -2.40 -0.29
CA ARG A 172 -5.10 -2.19 1.02
C ARG A 172 -4.39 -3.45 1.52
N GLN A 173 -5.07 -4.59 1.46
CA GLN A 173 -4.50 -5.86 1.91
C GLN A 173 -3.23 -6.25 1.14
N VAL A 174 -3.22 -6.06 -0.17
CA VAL A 174 -2.04 -6.31 -1.01
C VAL A 174 -0.86 -5.43 -0.57
N ILE A 175 -1.07 -4.12 -0.41
CA ILE A 175 -0.02 -3.18 -0.01
C ILE A 175 0.52 -3.52 1.39
N VAL A 176 -0.36 -3.73 2.35
CA VAL A 176 -0.01 -4.07 3.74
C VAL A 176 0.85 -5.34 3.79
N LYS A 177 0.45 -6.37 3.04
CA LYS A 177 1.19 -7.62 2.94
C LYS A 177 2.55 -7.41 2.27
N LYS A 178 2.58 -6.76 1.10
CA LYS A 178 3.79 -6.50 0.32
C LYS A 178 4.86 -5.73 1.10
N LEU A 179 4.44 -4.78 1.94
CA LEU A 179 5.34 -3.93 2.71
C LEU A 179 5.58 -4.44 4.15
N GLY A 180 5.05 -5.60 4.51
CA GLY A 180 5.24 -6.18 5.83
C GLY A 180 4.67 -5.33 6.97
N LEU A 181 3.56 -4.61 6.71
CA LEU A 181 2.94 -3.72 7.69
C LEU A 181 1.99 -4.50 8.61
N TYR A 182 2.53 -5.47 9.34
CA TYR A 182 1.79 -6.31 10.28
C TYR A 182 2.67 -6.61 11.52
N GLY A 183 2.01 -6.93 12.61
CA GLY A 183 2.63 -7.20 13.92
C GLY A 183 1.63 -6.99 15.05
N ASP A 184 2.01 -7.38 16.27
CA ASP A 184 1.14 -7.29 17.45
C ASP A 184 0.79 -5.85 17.84
N ASN A 185 1.60 -4.89 17.43
CA ASN A 185 1.44 -3.47 17.71
C ASN A 185 1.06 -2.66 16.46
N ILE A 186 0.53 -3.30 15.42
CA ILE A 186 0.13 -2.67 14.16
C ILE A 186 -1.37 -2.87 13.96
N PHE A 187 -2.08 -1.76 13.67
CA PHE A 187 -3.52 -1.74 13.51
C PHE A 187 -3.89 -0.95 12.25
N HIS A 188 -4.78 -1.50 11.46
CA HIS A 188 -5.26 -0.90 10.22
C HIS A 188 -6.72 -0.53 10.33
N TYR A 189 -7.03 0.69 9.90
CA TYR A 189 -8.38 1.23 9.84
C TYR A 189 -8.70 1.57 8.39
N ASN A 190 -9.71 0.91 7.85
CA ASN A 190 -10.32 1.21 6.55
C ASN A 190 -11.79 1.57 6.81
N LEU A 191 -11.96 2.75 7.38
CA LEU A 191 -13.24 3.24 7.87
C LEU A 191 -14.19 3.55 6.69
N PRO A 192 -15.51 3.50 6.90
CA PRO A 192 -16.46 4.08 5.97
C PRO A 192 -16.11 5.54 5.67
N TYR A 193 -16.35 5.98 4.44
CA TYR A 193 -15.93 7.30 3.95
C TYR A 193 -16.25 8.45 4.90
N GLU A 194 -17.50 8.52 5.39
CA GLU A 194 -17.94 9.60 6.28
C GLU A 194 -17.21 9.60 7.63
N GLN A 195 -16.89 8.43 8.17
CA GLN A 195 -16.15 8.30 9.42
C GLN A 195 -14.67 8.67 9.20
N GLN A 196 -14.07 8.22 8.12
CA GLN A 196 -12.70 8.59 7.75
C GLN A 196 -12.58 10.10 7.59
N GLU A 197 -13.47 10.72 6.80
CA GLU A 197 -13.50 12.17 6.59
C GLU A 197 -13.71 12.95 7.90
N SER A 198 -14.55 12.44 8.78
CA SER A 198 -14.81 13.11 10.06
C SER A 198 -13.60 13.12 10.98
N ILE A 199 -12.85 12.01 11.07
CA ILE A 199 -11.57 11.93 11.82
C ILE A 199 -10.52 12.84 11.17
N GLU A 200 -10.39 12.80 9.87
CA GLU A 200 -9.42 13.64 9.14
C GLU A 200 -9.69 15.13 9.38
N ARG A 201 -10.96 15.53 9.33
CA ARG A 201 -11.37 16.91 9.62
C ARG A 201 -11.10 17.29 11.07
N LEU A 202 -11.44 16.41 12.03
CA LEU A 202 -11.18 16.61 13.45
C LEU A 202 -9.70 16.84 13.74
N LEU A 203 -8.83 16.06 13.11
CA LEU A 203 -7.39 16.11 13.30
C LEU A 203 -6.67 17.11 12.39
N GLY A 204 -7.39 17.76 11.47
CA GLY A 204 -6.83 18.73 10.53
C GLY A 204 -5.96 18.11 9.45
N VAL A 205 -6.25 16.88 9.03
CA VAL A 205 -5.56 16.23 7.91
C VAL A 205 -5.97 16.90 6.60
N THR A 206 -5.03 17.59 5.96
CA THR A 206 -5.26 18.33 4.70
C THR A 206 -4.37 17.86 3.56
N LYS A 207 -3.43 16.96 3.84
CA LYS A 207 -2.44 16.43 2.86
C LYS A 207 -2.16 14.97 3.14
N PHE A 208 -1.64 14.26 2.15
CA PHE A 208 -1.19 12.87 2.30
C PHE A 208 0.24 12.71 1.75
N PRO A 209 1.12 11.98 2.46
CA PRO A 209 0.92 11.41 3.78
C PRO A 209 0.85 12.45 4.90
N THR A 210 0.14 12.15 5.96
CA THR A 210 0.19 12.88 7.23
C THR A 210 0.50 11.91 8.35
N PHE A 211 1.51 12.24 9.16
CA PHE A 211 1.90 11.46 10.33
C PHE A 211 1.61 12.23 11.59
N MET A 212 1.12 11.53 12.61
CA MET A 212 0.77 12.13 13.89
C MET A 212 1.30 11.31 15.06
N LEU A 213 1.60 11.96 16.17
CA LEU A 213 1.98 11.34 17.42
C LEU A 213 0.96 11.62 18.50
N PHE A 214 0.55 10.57 19.22
CA PHE A 214 -0.22 10.67 20.45
C PHE A 214 0.60 10.10 21.60
N ASP A 215 0.51 10.73 22.76
CA ASP A 215 1.16 10.26 23.98
C ASP A 215 0.47 9.03 24.60
N LYS A 216 1.02 8.53 25.69
CA LYS A 216 0.48 7.39 26.44
C LYS A 216 -0.95 7.60 26.95
N ASN A 217 -1.41 8.83 27.04
CA ASN A 217 -2.77 9.20 27.45
C ASN A 217 -3.71 9.37 26.24
N GLY A 218 -3.25 9.10 25.02
CA GLY A 218 -4.01 9.31 23.80
C GLY A 218 -4.20 10.79 23.43
N LYS A 219 -3.38 11.70 23.98
CA LYS A 219 -3.40 13.11 23.64
C LYS A 219 -2.52 13.35 22.41
N LEU A 220 -3.03 14.10 21.43
CA LEU A 220 -2.25 14.51 20.27
C LEU A 220 -1.08 15.40 20.71
N VAL A 221 0.15 14.97 20.42
CA VAL A 221 1.40 15.67 20.72
C VAL A 221 1.95 16.36 19.48
N SER A 222 1.86 15.71 18.34
CA SER A 222 2.30 16.27 17.06
C SER A 222 1.30 15.94 15.95
N SER A 223 0.83 16.97 15.25
CA SER A 223 -0.04 16.81 14.05
C SER A 223 0.75 16.77 12.74
N ASP A 224 2.07 16.93 12.78
CA ASP A 224 2.99 16.87 11.64
C ASP A 224 4.30 16.19 12.12
N ALA A 225 4.16 14.94 12.56
CA ALA A 225 5.28 14.14 13.04
C ALA A 225 6.28 13.85 11.91
N PRO A 226 7.57 13.64 12.23
CA PRO A 226 8.57 13.33 11.21
C PRO A 226 8.20 12.10 10.39
N PHE A 227 8.50 12.14 9.10
CA PHE A 227 8.27 11.05 8.17
C PHE A 227 9.21 9.88 8.49
N PRO A 228 8.80 8.62 8.23
CA PRO A 228 9.62 7.43 8.44
C PRO A 228 11.02 7.47 7.81
N GLN A 229 11.17 8.13 6.66
CA GLN A 229 12.49 8.34 6.01
C GLN A 229 13.46 9.19 6.86
N HIS A 230 12.95 10.01 7.80
CA HIS A 230 13.74 10.81 8.73
C HIS A 230 13.87 10.08 10.07
N LEU A 231 14.44 8.86 10.02
CA LEU A 231 14.45 7.91 11.13
C LEU A 231 14.89 8.53 12.46
N ASP A 232 16.05 9.18 12.50
CA ASP A 232 16.60 9.74 13.74
C ASP A 232 15.69 10.80 14.36
N ALA A 233 15.11 11.67 13.54
CA ALA A 233 14.18 12.71 13.99
C ALA A 233 12.90 12.07 14.58
N LEU A 234 12.34 11.07 13.89
CA LEU A 234 11.15 10.36 14.33
C LEU A 234 11.40 9.60 15.64
N ILE A 235 12.50 8.86 15.73
CA ILE A 235 12.86 8.10 16.92
C ILE A 235 13.06 9.03 18.13
N ASN A 236 13.70 10.18 17.92
CA ASN A 236 13.87 11.18 18.98
C ASN A 236 12.53 11.73 19.49
N GLU A 237 11.58 12.02 18.62
CA GLU A 237 10.24 12.49 19.03
C GLU A 237 9.45 11.41 19.75
N ILE A 238 9.46 10.19 19.25
CA ILE A 238 8.78 9.07 19.91
C ILE A 238 9.39 8.81 21.31
N ASN A 239 10.72 8.85 21.43
CA ASN A 239 11.39 8.64 22.74
C ASN A 239 10.98 9.70 23.77
N LYS A 240 10.80 10.95 23.39
CA LYS A 240 10.29 12.01 24.28
C LYS A 240 8.87 11.71 24.78
N CYS A 241 8.04 11.05 23.96
CA CYS A 241 6.70 10.66 24.35
C CYS A 241 6.69 9.38 25.22
N LEU A 242 7.77 8.61 25.22
CA LEU A 242 7.94 7.41 26.04
C LEU A 242 8.41 7.70 27.47
N GLU A 243 9.06 8.86 27.70
CA GLU A 243 9.45 9.34 29.03
C GLU A 243 8.21 9.74 29.87
#